data_401001e3905b634c04e7e48e888122d5
#
_entry.id   401001e3905b634c04e7e48e888122d5
#
_cell.length_a   1.000
_cell.length_b   1.000
_cell.length_c   1.000
_cell.angle_alpha   90.00
_cell.angle_beta   90.00
_cell.angle_gamma   90.00
#
_symmetry.space_group_name_H-M   'P 1'
#
loop_
_entity.id
_entity.type
_entity.pdbx_description
1 polymer ?
#
loop_
_entity_poly.entity_id
_entity_poly.type
_entity_poly.pdbx_seq_one_letter_code
_entity_poly.pdbx_strand_id
1 'polypeptide(L)'
;MISSKTRYAKLTEHLEPEEMIINMGPQHPSTHGVLRLELITDGEIVKEVIPHMGYLHRCFEKHCESLSYQQIIPFVDRMDYLASMNNDHAFVMGVERMLGIDKDIPKRIEYIRVLVCELNRIGSHLIAIGTYGIDLGAFTHFYGVFVTGNIL
;
A
#
# COMPACT_ATOMS: atom_id res chain seq x y z
N MET A 1 6.87 16.71 21.19
CA MET A 1 7.29 16.55 19.80
C MET A 1 8.72 17.02 19.66
N ILE A 2 9.70 16.12 19.52
CA ILE A 2 11.11 16.49 19.29
C ILE A 2 11.21 17.00 17.86
N SER A 3 11.76 18.22 17.67
CA SER A 3 11.96 18.81 16.35
C SER A 3 12.75 17.84 15.45
N SER A 4 12.36 17.70 14.18
CA SER A 4 13.07 16.86 13.20
C SER A 4 14.57 17.21 13.15
N LYS A 5 14.93 18.48 13.23
CA LYS A 5 16.33 18.95 13.30
C LYS A 5 17.12 18.37 14.47
N THR A 6 16.50 18.23 15.64
CA THR A 6 17.17 17.68 16.83
C THR A 6 17.38 16.18 16.72
N ARG A 7 16.50 15.48 15.99
CA ARG A 7 16.62 14.04 15.73
C ARG A 7 17.76 13.74 14.75
N TYR A 8 17.83 14.50 13.63
CA TYR A 8 18.93 14.36 12.67
C TYR A 8 20.30 14.63 13.30
N ALA A 9 20.42 15.67 14.11
CA ALA A 9 21.68 15.96 14.81
C ALA A 9 22.12 14.81 15.72
N LYS A 10 21.18 14.14 16.41
CA LYS A 10 21.51 12.99 17.27
C LYS A 10 21.89 11.73 16.47
N LEU A 11 21.28 11.50 15.32
CA LEU A 11 21.61 10.36 14.46
C LEU A 11 23.00 10.52 13.84
N THR A 12 23.34 11.73 13.40
CA THR A 12 24.67 11.99 12.82
C THR A 12 25.83 11.99 13.81
N GLU A 13 25.57 12.21 15.11
CA GLU A 13 26.58 12.12 16.17
C GLU A 13 27.08 10.69 16.43
N HIS A 14 26.33 9.67 16.00
CA HIS A 14 26.63 8.25 16.25
C HIS A 14 27.04 7.48 15.00
N LEU A 15 27.11 8.15 13.82
CA LEU A 15 27.55 7.49 12.59
C LEU A 15 29.05 7.26 12.60
N GLU A 16 29.45 6.05 12.23
CA GLU A 16 30.85 5.77 11.89
C GLU A 16 31.25 6.55 10.63
N PRO A 17 32.54 6.82 10.41
CA PRO A 17 33.00 7.68 9.29
C PRO A 17 32.56 7.25 7.88
N GLU A 18 32.21 5.97 7.71
CA GLU A 18 31.78 5.38 6.42
C GLU A 18 30.27 5.23 6.30
N GLU A 19 29.52 5.51 7.36
CA GLU A 19 28.07 5.35 7.35
C GLU A 19 27.36 6.53 6.69
N MET A 20 26.34 6.22 5.88
CA MET A 20 25.49 7.20 5.21
C MET A 20 24.03 7.05 5.61
N ILE A 21 23.31 8.18 5.68
CA ILE A 21 21.87 8.20 5.83
C ILE A 21 21.23 8.43 4.46
N ILE A 22 20.48 7.44 4.00
CA ILE A 22 19.76 7.48 2.71
C ILE A 22 18.26 7.49 2.99
N ASN A 23 17.51 8.39 2.32
CA ASN A 23 16.06 8.37 2.35
C ASN A 23 15.52 7.63 1.14
N MET A 24 14.85 6.51 1.36
CA MET A 24 14.08 5.80 0.35
C MET A 24 12.60 6.19 0.47
N GLY A 25 12.08 6.86 -0.54
CA GLY A 25 10.76 7.49 -0.50
C GLY A 25 10.77 8.89 0.13
N PRO A 26 9.56 9.53 0.22
CA PRO A 26 8.23 8.96 -0.02
C PRO A 26 7.89 8.65 -1.49
N GLN A 27 8.60 9.20 -2.47
CA GLN A 27 8.39 8.89 -3.88
C GLN A 27 9.53 8.00 -4.37
N HIS A 28 9.23 6.72 -4.51
CA HIS A 28 10.15 5.69 -5.01
C HIS A 28 9.33 4.47 -5.47
N PRO A 29 9.70 3.78 -6.56
CA PRO A 29 8.96 2.59 -7.04
C PRO A 29 8.79 1.50 -5.98
N SER A 30 9.83 1.23 -5.19
CA SER A 30 9.83 0.20 -4.14
C SER A 30 9.05 0.55 -2.89
N THR A 31 8.53 1.78 -2.75
CA THR A 31 7.84 2.23 -1.53
C THR A 31 6.32 2.13 -1.61
N HIS A 32 5.79 1.51 -2.68
CA HIS A 32 4.36 1.26 -2.88
C HIS A 32 3.47 2.48 -2.61
N GLY A 33 3.85 3.62 -3.16
CA GLY A 33 3.20 4.89 -2.98
C GLY A 33 4.08 5.89 -2.23
N VAL A 34 3.84 6.11 -0.93
CA VAL A 34 4.52 7.17 -0.16
C VAL A 34 5.14 6.69 1.15
N LEU A 35 5.51 5.44 1.25
CA LEU A 35 6.28 4.94 2.40
C LEU A 35 7.66 5.59 2.38
N ARG A 36 8.06 6.22 3.48
CA ARG A 36 9.39 6.75 3.68
C ARG A 36 10.18 5.85 4.64
N LEU A 37 11.31 5.37 4.15
CA LEU A 37 12.29 4.66 4.96
C LEU A 37 13.56 5.49 5.03
N GLU A 38 14.08 5.68 6.22
CA GLU A 38 15.39 6.25 6.47
C GLU A 38 16.35 5.09 6.73
N LEU A 39 17.34 4.93 5.85
CA LEU A 39 18.28 3.82 5.89
C LEU A 39 19.62 4.33 6.38
N ILE A 40 20.20 3.64 7.35
CA ILE A 40 21.61 3.80 7.72
C ILE A 40 22.38 2.69 7.02
N THR A 41 23.29 3.08 6.13
CA THR A 41 24.03 2.15 5.28
C THR A 41 25.52 2.31 5.46
N ASP A 42 26.22 1.18 5.31
CA ASP A 42 27.67 1.11 5.19
C ASP A 42 27.98 0.56 3.79
N GLY A 43 28.23 1.48 2.85
CA GLY A 43 28.23 1.13 1.45
C GLY A 43 26.87 0.60 0.98
N GLU A 44 26.83 -0.64 0.51
CA GLU A 44 25.61 -1.33 0.05
C GLU A 44 24.89 -2.12 1.18
N ILE A 45 25.49 -2.20 2.36
CA ILE A 45 24.94 -2.96 3.49
C ILE A 45 24.02 -2.05 4.31
N VAL A 46 22.76 -2.44 4.46
CA VAL A 46 21.81 -1.75 5.31
C VAL A 46 22.03 -2.19 6.76
N LYS A 47 22.44 -1.28 7.65
CA LYS A 47 22.63 -1.52 9.08
C LYS A 47 21.34 -1.31 9.87
N GLU A 48 20.60 -0.24 9.56
CA GLU A 48 19.37 0.10 10.26
C GLU A 48 18.32 0.66 9.29
N VAL A 49 17.04 0.38 9.57
CA VAL A 49 15.90 0.90 8.81
C VAL A 49 14.92 1.56 9.76
N ILE A 50 14.67 2.85 9.55
CA ILE A 50 13.74 3.63 10.36
C ILE A 50 12.53 4.01 9.52
N PRO A 51 11.36 3.36 9.71
CA PRO A 51 10.15 3.70 8.97
C PRO A 51 9.51 5.00 9.51
N HIS A 52 9.13 5.89 8.60
CA HIS A 52 8.40 7.12 8.90
C HIS A 52 6.95 6.97 8.48
N MET A 53 6.07 6.69 9.45
CA MET A 53 4.63 6.55 9.23
C MET A 53 3.92 7.90 9.17
N GLY A 54 2.77 7.95 8.51
CA GLY A 54 1.86 9.09 8.53
C GLY A 54 1.64 9.81 7.21
N TYR A 55 2.39 9.52 6.15
CA TYR A 55 2.24 10.19 4.86
C TYR A 55 0.87 9.94 4.19
N LEU A 56 0.26 8.79 4.47
CA LEU A 56 -1.10 8.42 4.01
C LEU A 56 -2.14 8.44 5.15
N HIS A 57 -1.84 9.05 6.27
CA HIS A 57 -2.80 9.16 7.36
C HIS A 57 -3.89 10.19 7.02
N ARG A 58 -5.09 9.70 6.66
CA ARG A 58 -6.25 10.50 6.23
C ARG A 58 -7.38 10.52 7.25
N CYS A 59 -7.12 10.19 8.51
CA CYS A 59 -8.13 10.08 9.57
C CYS A 59 -9.28 9.13 9.20
N PHE A 60 -9.01 8.06 8.47
CA PHE A 60 -9.99 7.09 7.96
C PHE A 60 -10.90 6.57 9.06
N GLU A 61 -10.34 6.08 10.15
CA GLU A 61 -11.09 5.53 11.29
C GLU A 61 -12.05 6.55 11.88
N LYS A 62 -11.62 7.80 11.99
CA LYS A 62 -12.45 8.89 12.52
C LYS A 62 -13.62 9.24 11.59
N HIS A 63 -13.39 9.19 10.28
CA HIS A 63 -14.47 9.37 9.31
C HIS A 63 -15.51 8.23 9.39
N CYS A 64 -15.06 7.00 9.59
CA CYS A 64 -15.95 5.84 9.72
C CYS A 64 -16.93 5.94 10.89
N GLU A 65 -16.58 6.65 11.96
CA GLU A 65 -17.49 6.86 13.10
C GLU A 65 -18.74 7.67 12.75
N SER A 66 -18.70 8.50 11.71
CA SER A 66 -19.76 9.43 11.33
C SER A 66 -20.48 9.07 10.01
N LEU A 67 -20.00 8.08 9.29
CA LEU A 67 -20.50 7.70 7.97
C LEU A 67 -21.35 6.42 8.04
N SER A 68 -22.27 6.25 7.08
CA SER A 68 -22.96 4.98 6.88
C SER A 68 -22.03 3.95 6.23
N TYR A 69 -22.32 2.66 6.35
CA TYR A 69 -21.48 1.59 5.76
C TYR A 69 -21.27 1.78 4.27
N GLN A 70 -22.28 2.20 3.51
CA GLN A 70 -22.15 2.45 2.07
C GLN A 70 -21.22 3.63 1.77
N GLN A 71 -21.20 4.65 2.62
CA GLN A 71 -20.32 5.82 2.47
C GLN A 71 -18.88 5.52 2.84
N ILE A 72 -18.62 4.44 3.58
CA ILE A 72 -17.26 4.01 3.96
C ILE A 72 -16.58 3.29 2.80
N ILE A 73 -17.30 2.60 1.92
CA ILE A 73 -16.75 1.84 0.80
C ILE A 73 -15.70 2.65 0.00
N PRO A 74 -15.97 3.89 -0.46
CA PRO A 74 -14.97 4.67 -1.18
C PRO A 74 -13.68 4.98 -0.39
N PHE A 75 -13.69 4.89 0.92
CA PHE A 75 -12.49 5.03 1.73
C PHE A 75 -11.71 3.72 1.81
N VAL A 76 -12.41 2.60 1.86
CA VAL A 76 -11.82 1.25 1.88
C VAL A 76 -11.10 0.97 0.56
N ASP A 77 -11.69 1.35 -0.58
CA ASP A 77 -11.08 1.31 -1.91
C ASP A 77 -9.64 1.84 -1.92
N ARG A 78 -9.39 2.89 -1.18
CA ARG A 78 -8.14 3.66 -1.20
C ARG A 78 -7.09 3.19 -0.20
N MET A 79 -7.38 2.12 0.55
CA MET A 79 -6.40 1.54 1.49
C MET A 79 -5.31 0.79 0.73
N ASP A 80 -5.71 -0.13 -0.14
CA ASP A 80 -4.85 -0.75 -1.15
C ASP A 80 -5.46 -0.47 -2.54
N TYR A 81 -5.12 0.66 -3.12
CA TYR A 81 -5.73 1.16 -4.35
C TYR A 81 -5.42 0.34 -5.60
N LEU A 82 -4.53 -0.64 -5.52
CA LEU A 82 -4.27 -1.61 -6.59
C LEU A 82 -5.17 -2.85 -6.49
N ALA A 83 -5.70 -3.14 -5.30
CA ALA A 83 -6.55 -4.28 -5.03
C ALA A 83 -7.88 -3.85 -4.37
N SER A 84 -8.47 -2.74 -4.83
CA SER A 84 -9.66 -2.11 -4.24
C SER A 84 -10.84 -3.06 -4.10
N MET A 85 -11.15 -3.87 -5.12
CA MET A 85 -12.24 -4.84 -5.03
C MET A 85 -12.05 -5.89 -3.92
N ASN A 86 -10.81 -6.27 -3.63
CA ASN A 86 -10.52 -7.18 -2.51
C ASN A 86 -10.75 -6.51 -1.16
N ASN A 87 -10.39 -5.23 -1.04
CA ASN A 87 -10.63 -4.44 0.17
C ASN A 87 -12.12 -4.28 0.44
N ASP A 88 -12.88 -3.88 -0.58
CA ASP A 88 -14.33 -3.71 -0.48
C ASP A 88 -15.03 -5.02 -0.13
N HIS A 89 -14.64 -6.11 -0.77
CA HIS A 89 -15.19 -7.42 -0.48
C HIS A 89 -14.95 -7.81 0.98
N ALA A 90 -13.75 -7.61 1.50
CA ALA A 90 -13.43 -7.89 2.90
C ALA A 90 -14.28 -7.06 3.87
N PHE A 91 -14.41 -5.75 3.59
CA PHE A 91 -15.23 -4.84 4.39
C PHE A 91 -16.71 -5.23 4.37
N VAL A 92 -17.27 -5.43 3.17
CA VAL A 92 -18.69 -5.78 2.98
C VAL A 92 -19.01 -7.11 3.66
N MET A 93 -18.15 -8.13 3.52
CA MET A 93 -18.32 -9.42 4.23
C MET A 93 -18.35 -9.23 5.75
N GLY A 94 -17.52 -8.36 6.29
CA GLY A 94 -17.51 -8.03 7.71
C GLY A 94 -18.85 -7.41 8.17
N VAL A 95 -19.37 -6.45 7.40
CA VAL A 95 -20.65 -5.78 7.67
C VAL A 95 -21.83 -6.76 7.54
N GLU A 96 -21.87 -7.57 6.47
CA GLU A 96 -22.92 -8.56 6.23
C GLU A 96 -22.98 -9.60 7.37
N ARG A 97 -21.82 -10.05 7.85
CA ARG A 97 -21.72 -10.97 8.98
C ARG A 97 -22.19 -10.33 10.29
N MET A 98 -21.84 -9.07 10.50
CA MET A 98 -22.28 -8.31 11.68
C MET A 98 -23.80 -8.10 11.70
N LEU A 99 -24.39 -7.91 10.52
CA LEU A 99 -25.84 -7.77 10.36
C LEU A 99 -26.59 -9.11 10.31
N GLY A 100 -25.88 -10.24 10.22
CA GLY A 100 -26.44 -11.59 10.17
C GLY A 100 -27.11 -11.96 8.85
N ILE A 101 -26.85 -11.20 7.77
CA ILE A 101 -27.43 -11.40 6.43
C ILE A 101 -26.51 -12.21 5.50
N ASP A 102 -25.35 -12.61 5.96
CA ASP A 102 -24.35 -13.36 5.20
C ASP A 102 -24.89 -14.67 4.61
N LYS A 103 -25.84 -15.33 5.30
CA LYS A 103 -26.45 -16.58 4.85
C LYS A 103 -27.56 -16.41 3.80
N ASP A 104 -28.08 -15.20 3.67
CA ASP A 104 -29.19 -14.89 2.75
C ASP A 104 -28.66 -14.48 1.36
N ILE A 105 -27.35 -14.36 1.21
CA ILE A 105 -26.72 -13.95 -0.03
C ILE A 105 -26.77 -15.10 -1.06
N PRO A 106 -27.34 -14.86 -2.25
CA PRO A 106 -27.37 -15.88 -3.31
C PRO A 106 -25.97 -16.28 -3.76
N LYS A 107 -25.73 -17.56 -3.96
CA LYS A 107 -24.45 -18.10 -4.46
C LYS A 107 -23.96 -17.42 -5.75
N ARG A 108 -24.88 -16.99 -6.60
CA ARG A 108 -24.53 -16.24 -7.83
C ARG A 108 -23.78 -14.96 -7.51
N ILE A 109 -24.16 -14.24 -6.45
CA ILE A 109 -23.49 -13.00 -6.02
C ILE A 109 -22.08 -13.33 -5.49
N GLU A 110 -21.95 -14.39 -4.70
CA GLU A 110 -20.65 -14.83 -4.21
C GLU A 110 -19.68 -15.16 -5.36
N TYR A 111 -20.14 -15.91 -6.36
CA TYR A 111 -19.32 -16.20 -7.56
C TYR A 111 -18.90 -14.95 -8.34
N ILE A 112 -19.80 -13.99 -8.49
CA ILE A 112 -19.49 -12.71 -9.16
C ILE A 112 -18.44 -11.94 -8.36
N ARG A 113 -18.60 -11.85 -7.03
CA ARG A 113 -17.63 -11.20 -6.14
C ARG A 113 -16.23 -11.83 -6.27
N VAL A 114 -16.16 -13.15 -6.19
CA VAL A 114 -14.89 -13.88 -6.35
C VAL A 114 -14.27 -13.60 -7.72
N LEU A 115 -15.06 -13.68 -8.80
CA LEU A 115 -14.57 -13.43 -10.15
C LEU A 115 -13.98 -12.03 -10.28
N VAL A 116 -14.69 -11.00 -9.82
CA VAL A 116 -14.20 -9.61 -9.87
C VAL A 116 -12.95 -9.42 -8.99
N CYS A 117 -12.92 -10.01 -7.81
CA CYS A 117 -11.75 -9.96 -6.93
C CYS A 117 -10.52 -10.61 -7.57
N GLU A 118 -10.68 -11.75 -8.24
CA GLU A 118 -9.56 -12.43 -8.90
C GLU A 118 -9.07 -11.69 -10.15
N LEU A 119 -9.95 -11.06 -10.92
CA LEU A 119 -9.54 -10.16 -12.01
C LEU A 119 -8.75 -8.96 -11.46
N ASN A 120 -9.22 -8.36 -10.40
CA ASN A 120 -8.51 -7.25 -9.74
C ASN A 120 -7.16 -7.71 -9.16
N ARG A 121 -7.09 -8.92 -8.59
CA ARG A 121 -5.85 -9.52 -8.12
C ARG A 121 -4.82 -9.70 -9.23
N ILE A 122 -5.24 -10.17 -10.40
CA ILE A 122 -4.36 -10.29 -11.56
C ILE A 122 -3.78 -8.92 -11.93
N GLY A 123 -4.62 -7.88 -12.03
CA GLY A 123 -4.17 -6.52 -12.30
C GLY A 123 -3.16 -6.01 -11.26
N SER A 124 -3.43 -6.23 -9.97
CA SER A 124 -2.54 -5.86 -8.88
C SER A 124 -1.18 -6.57 -8.97
N HIS A 125 -1.16 -7.88 -9.23
CA HIS A 125 0.07 -8.64 -9.38
C HIS A 125 0.88 -8.21 -10.60
N LEU A 126 0.22 -7.89 -11.71
CA LEU A 126 0.88 -7.36 -12.90
C LEU A 126 1.60 -6.05 -12.58
N ILE A 127 0.96 -5.12 -11.89
CA ILE A 127 1.58 -3.86 -11.49
C ILE A 127 2.76 -4.10 -10.53
N ALA A 128 2.61 -5.02 -9.57
CA ALA A 128 3.67 -5.36 -8.63
C ALA A 128 4.92 -5.91 -9.36
N ILE A 129 4.73 -6.81 -10.33
CA ILE A 129 5.83 -7.35 -11.15
C ILE A 129 6.44 -6.24 -12.02
N GLY A 130 5.61 -5.36 -12.59
CA GLY A 130 6.06 -4.25 -13.42
C GLY A 130 6.91 -3.25 -12.65
N THR A 131 6.50 -2.85 -11.46
CA THR A 131 7.28 -1.94 -10.59
C THR A 131 8.56 -2.58 -10.09
N TYR A 132 8.52 -3.88 -9.76
CA TYR A 132 9.72 -4.63 -9.43
C TYR A 132 10.72 -4.67 -10.60
N GLY A 133 10.21 -4.81 -11.84
CA GLY A 133 11.03 -4.72 -13.05
C GLY A 133 11.74 -3.37 -13.17
N ILE A 134 11.06 -2.27 -12.82
CA ILE A 134 11.69 -0.93 -12.81
C ILE A 134 12.85 -0.87 -11.81
N ASP A 135 12.68 -1.41 -10.61
CA ASP A 135 13.72 -1.44 -9.58
C ASP A 135 14.99 -2.20 -10.06
N LEU A 136 14.80 -3.22 -10.89
CA LEU A 136 15.88 -3.96 -11.54
C LEU A 136 16.40 -3.31 -12.84
N GLY A 137 15.88 -2.15 -13.24
CA GLY A 137 16.25 -1.45 -14.47
C GLY A 137 15.57 -1.95 -15.75
N ALA A 138 14.59 -2.85 -15.64
CA ALA A 138 13.89 -3.45 -16.78
C ALA A 138 12.62 -2.69 -17.16
N PHE A 139 12.74 -1.46 -17.65
CA PHE A 139 11.61 -0.57 -17.96
C PHE A 139 10.63 -1.12 -19.00
N THR A 140 11.10 -1.91 -19.97
CA THR A 140 10.24 -2.50 -21.01
C THR A 140 9.21 -3.46 -20.46
N HIS A 141 9.51 -4.18 -19.39
CA HIS A 141 8.57 -5.07 -18.71
C HIS A 141 7.41 -4.30 -18.11
N PHE A 142 7.68 -3.13 -17.52
CA PHE A 142 6.63 -2.27 -16.97
C PHE A 142 5.60 -1.86 -18.01
N TYR A 143 6.05 -1.42 -19.19
CA TYR A 143 5.14 -1.05 -20.28
C TYR A 143 4.26 -2.21 -20.74
N GLY A 144 4.82 -3.40 -20.92
CA GLY A 144 4.06 -4.60 -21.32
C GLY A 144 3.01 -4.98 -20.30
N VAL A 145 3.38 -4.98 -19.03
CA VAL A 145 2.49 -5.30 -17.91
C VAL A 145 1.38 -4.25 -17.73
N PHE A 146 1.73 -2.96 -17.85
CA PHE A 146 0.77 -1.86 -17.70
C PHE A 146 -0.28 -1.87 -18.82
N VAL A 147 0.12 -2.15 -20.06
CA VAL A 147 -0.82 -2.30 -21.19
C VAL A 147 -1.77 -3.47 -20.93
N THR A 148 -1.26 -4.62 -20.49
CA THR A 148 -2.08 -5.79 -20.19
C THR A 148 -3.04 -5.54 -19.02
N GLY A 149 -2.59 -4.88 -17.97
CA GLY A 149 -3.41 -4.53 -16.80
C GLY A 149 -4.53 -3.52 -17.09
N ASN A 150 -4.37 -2.66 -18.11
CA ASN A 150 -5.43 -1.72 -18.52
C ASN A 150 -6.52 -2.37 -19.42
N ILE A 151 -6.29 -3.59 -19.89
CA ILE A 151 -7.26 -4.33 -20.73
C ILE A 151 -8.20 -5.20 -19.86
N LEU A 152 -7.80 -5.51 -18.62
CA LEU A 152 -8.57 -6.27 -17.63
C LEU A 152 -9.43 -5.35 -16.78
#